data_08e3856774d8527b140d8752aa4e9d70
#
_entry.id   08e3856774d8527b140d8752aa4e9d70
#
_cell.length_a   1.000
_cell.length_b   1.000
_cell.length_c   1.000
_cell.angle_alpha   90.00
_cell.angle_beta   90.00
_cell.angle_gamma   90.00
#
_symmetry.space_group_name_H-M   'P 1'
#
loop_
_entity.id
_entity.type
_entity.pdbx_description
1 polymer ?
#
loop_
_entity_poly.entity_id
_entity_poly.type
_entity_poly.pdbx_seq_one_letter_code
_entity_poly.pdbx_strand_id
1 'polypeptide(L)'
;PICLIPAGKRLIEPFVGGGSVFLNSDKHERFLLADVSADLINLYQMLAVVPDSVIYEAMKAFRHLNDAENYTLIREAFNAQRLDAVERAAAFLYLNRHCFNGLIRYNLDGFF
;
A
#
# COMPACT_ATOMS: atom_id res chain seq x y z
N PRO A 1 -17.01 -5.11 13.78
CA PRO A 1 -16.93 -3.66 13.87
C PRO A 1 -15.88 -3.20 14.87
N ILE A 2 -15.25 -2.08 14.59
CA ILE A 2 -14.17 -1.55 15.43
C ILE A 2 -14.64 -1.24 16.86
N CYS A 3 -15.92 -0.93 17.06
CA CYS A 3 -16.48 -0.64 18.37
C CYS A 3 -16.47 -1.86 19.32
N LEU A 4 -16.33 -3.07 18.79
CA LEU A 4 -16.27 -4.31 19.57
C LEU A 4 -14.84 -4.64 20.04
N ILE A 5 -13.83 -3.90 19.57
CA ILE A 5 -12.44 -4.14 19.91
C ILE A 5 -12.14 -3.42 21.24
N PRO A 6 -11.64 -4.15 22.26
CA PRO A 6 -11.30 -3.51 23.53
C PRO A 6 -10.09 -2.58 23.40
N ALA A 7 -10.03 -1.58 24.25
CA ALA A 7 -8.88 -0.69 24.33
C ALA A 7 -7.64 -1.45 24.85
N GLY A 8 -6.46 -1.00 24.45
CA GLY A 8 -5.19 -1.58 24.88
C GLY A 8 -4.03 -0.73 24.40
N LYS A 9 -2.80 -1.08 24.83
CA LYS A 9 -1.59 -0.37 24.39
C LYS A 9 -1.18 -0.73 22.98
N ARG A 10 -1.44 -1.96 22.54
CA ARG A 10 -1.06 -2.48 21.24
C ARG A 10 -2.22 -3.22 20.59
N LEU A 11 -2.45 -2.92 19.32
CA LEU A 11 -3.33 -3.71 18.46
C LEU A 11 -2.46 -4.58 17.56
N ILE A 12 -2.77 -5.88 17.49
CA ILE A 12 -2.10 -6.83 16.62
C ILE A 12 -3.09 -7.27 15.55
N GLU A 13 -2.75 -7.03 14.29
CA GLU A 13 -3.54 -7.47 13.14
C GLU A 13 -2.70 -8.38 12.25
N PRO A 14 -2.89 -9.72 12.32
CA PRO A 14 -2.14 -10.66 11.48
C PRO A 14 -2.57 -10.67 10.01
N PHE A 15 -3.74 -10.11 9.69
CA PHE A 15 -4.26 -9.98 8.32
C PHE A 15 -4.75 -8.55 8.14
N VAL A 16 -3.82 -7.59 8.08
CA VAL A 16 -4.15 -6.17 8.13
C VAL A 16 -4.93 -5.70 6.90
N GLY A 17 -4.64 -6.25 5.71
CA GLY A 17 -5.31 -5.87 4.48
C GLY A 17 -5.26 -4.36 4.24
N GLY A 18 -6.39 -3.76 3.88
CA GLY A 18 -6.54 -2.32 3.63
C GLY A 18 -6.41 -1.44 4.87
N GLY A 19 -6.24 -2.02 6.06
CA GLY A 19 -6.02 -1.25 7.28
C GLY A 19 -7.27 -0.63 7.89
N SER A 20 -8.46 -1.12 7.54
CA SER A 20 -9.72 -0.53 8.01
C SER A 20 -9.86 -0.54 9.54
N VAL A 21 -9.23 -1.49 10.23
CA VAL A 21 -9.26 -1.57 11.68
C VAL A 21 -8.25 -0.61 12.30
N PHE A 22 -6.94 -0.76 11.99
CA PHE A 22 -5.92 0.04 12.66
C PHE A 22 -6.01 1.53 12.32
N LEU A 23 -6.35 1.88 11.07
CA LEU A 23 -6.47 3.27 10.62
C LEU A 23 -7.62 4.01 11.32
N ASN A 24 -8.63 3.29 11.78
CA ASN A 24 -9.80 3.85 12.46
C ASN A 24 -9.78 3.64 13.97
N SER A 25 -8.72 3.04 14.52
CA SER A 25 -8.63 2.80 15.97
C SER A 25 -7.98 3.99 16.67
N ASP A 26 -8.69 4.57 17.61
CA ASP A 26 -8.20 5.60 18.53
C ASP A 26 -7.93 5.05 19.95
N LYS A 27 -8.11 3.72 20.13
CA LYS A 27 -8.01 3.04 21.42
C LYS A 27 -6.64 2.44 21.70
N HIS A 28 -5.69 2.54 20.75
CA HIS A 28 -4.40 1.88 20.82
C HIS A 28 -3.28 2.86 20.50
N GLU A 29 -2.17 2.73 21.20
CA GLU A 29 -0.97 3.56 21.01
C GLU A 29 -0.01 2.96 20.00
N ARG A 30 -0.01 1.64 19.87
CA ARG A 30 0.91 0.90 19.01
C ARG A 30 0.16 -0.13 18.19
N PHE A 31 0.72 -0.41 17.01
CA PHE A 31 0.15 -1.39 16.08
C PHE A 31 1.23 -2.35 15.59
N LEU A 32 0.91 -3.64 15.61
CA LEU A 32 1.69 -4.67 14.94
C LEU A 32 0.84 -5.21 13.80
N LEU A 33 1.25 -4.90 12.58
CA LEU A 33 0.48 -5.20 11.37
C LEU A 33 1.21 -6.28 10.57
N ALA A 34 0.47 -7.26 10.07
CA ALA A 34 1.00 -8.32 9.23
C ALA A 34 0.04 -8.64 8.10
N ASP A 35 0.58 -9.03 6.97
CA ASP A 35 -0.17 -9.51 5.82
C ASP A 35 0.76 -10.34 4.94
N VAL A 36 0.21 -11.25 4.12
CA VAL A 36 1.01 -12.05 3.18
C VAL A 36 1.52 -11.22 2.00
N SER A 37 0.89 -10.08 1.71
CA SER A 37 1.31 -9.20 0.63
C SER A 37 2.53 -8.38 1.06
N ALA A 38 3.69 -8.71 0.52
CA ALA A 38 4.92 -7.97 0.78
C ALA A 38 4.82 -6.52 0.30
N ASP A 39 4.13 -6.28 -0.80
CA ASP A 39 3.96 -4.92 -1.35
C ASP A 39 3.08 -4.06 -0.45
N LEU A 40 2.05 -4.64 0.13
CA LEU A 40 1.19 -3.94 1.08
C LEU A 40 1.96 -3.56 2.35
N ILE A 41 2.75 -4.49 2.88
CA ILE A 41 3.59 -4.24 4.06
C ILE A 41 4.67 -3.19 3.75
N ASN A 42 5.30 -3.26 2.57
CA ASN A 42 6.25 -2.22 2.15
C ASN A 42 5.58 -0.84 2.13
N LEU A 43 4.36 -0.73 1.62
CA LEU A 43 3.61 0.52 1.63
C LEU A 43 3.45 1.05 3.06
N TYR A 44 3.00 0.23 3.99
CA TYR A 44 2.82 0.66 5.37
C TYR A 44 4.14 1.04 6.04
N GLN A 45 5.21 0.31 5.79
CA GLN A 45 6.53 0.63 6.32
C GLN A 45 7.04 1.98 5.80
N MET A 46 6.90 2.23 4.51
CA MET A 46 7.34 3.50 3.92
C MET A 46 6.48 4.67 4.38
N LEU A 47 5.18 4.49 4.56
CA LEU A 47 4.31 5.51 5.11
C LEU A 47 4.65 5.83 6.58
N ALA A 48 5.13 4.86 7.32
CA ALA A 48 5.54 5.07 8.71
C ALA A 48 6.87 5.82 8.83
N VAL A 49 7.80 5.59 7.92
CA VAL A 49 9.18 6.12 8.00
C VAL A 49 9.36 7.38 7.17
N VAL A 50 8.88 7.39 5.92
CA VAL A 50 9.05 8.48 4.97
C VAL A 50 7.74 8.85 4.27
N PRO A 51 6.70 9.25 5.00
CA PRO A 51 5.37 9.48 4.40
C PRO A 51 5.40 10.57 3.35
N ASP A 52 6.15 11.65 3.55
CA ASP A 52 6.20 12.76 2.60
C ASP A 52 6.80 12.34 1.26
N SER A 53 7.81 11.47 1.27
CA SER A 53 8.41 10.94 0.05
C SER A 53 7.46 10.06 -0.73
N VAL A 54 6.71 9.20 -0.04
CA VAL A 54 5.69 8.35 -0.68
C VAL A 54 4.59 9.21 -1.29
N ILE A 55 4.10 10.18 -0.55
CA ILE A 55 3.03 11.09 -1.01
C ILE A 55 3.51 11.89 -2.21
N TYR A 56 4.73 12.43 -2.17
CA TYR A 56 5.30 13.17 -3.29
C TYR A 56 5.35 12.33 -4.58
N GLU A 57 5.91 11.13 -4.50
CA GLU A 57 6.00 10.24 -5.66
C GLU A 57 4.63 9.81 -6.17
N ALA A 58 3.70 9.49 -5.26
CA ALA A 58 2.33 9.12 -5.64
C ALA A 58 1.61 10.29 -6.33
N MET A 59 1.71 11.50 -5.78
CA MET A 59 1.06 12.69 -6.36
C MET A 59 1.66 13.04 -7.72
N LYS A 60 2.96 12.88 -7.89
CA LYS A 60 3.63 13.08 -9.18
C LYS A 60 3.05 12.13 -10.24
N ALA A 61 2.88 10.86 -9.89
CA ALA A 61 2.28 9.88 -10.79
C ALA A 61 0.83 10.23 -11.13
N PHE A 62 0.01 10.58 -10.15
CA PHE A 62 -1.38 10.94 -10.39
C PHE A 62 -1.56 12.22 -11.21
N ARG A 63 -0.66 13.18 -11.07
CA ARG A 63 -0.77 14.47 -11.77
C ARG A 63 -0.20 14.44 -13.18
N HIS A 64 0.90 13.73 -13.40
CA HIS A 64 1.68 13.84 -14.63
C HIS A 64 1.75 12.56 -15.44
N LEU A 65 1.43 11.41 -14.84
CA LEU A 65 1.57 10.10 -15.46
C LEU A 65 0.23 9.34 -15.51
N ASN A 66 -0.87 10.05 -15.46
CA ASN A 66 -2.21 9.47 -15.33
C ASN A 66 -2.85 9.23 -16.69
N ASP A 67 -2.20 8.45 -17.53
CA ASP A 67 -2.69 8.02 -18.84
C ASP A 67 -2.35 6.55 -19.10
N ALA A 68 -2.93 5.97 -20.16
CA ALA A 68 -2.79 4.53 -20.44
C ALA A 68 -1.34 4.11 -20.72
N GLU A 69 -0.57 4.96 -21.40
CA GLU A 69 0.83 4.67 -21.72
C GLU A 69 1.69 4.63 -20.44
N ASN A 70 1.57 5.66 -19.61
CA ASN A 70 2.31 5.72 -18.35
C ASN A 70 1.86 4.65 -17.35
N TYR A 71 0.58 4.31 -17.31
CA TYR A 71 0.09 3.17 -16.53
C TYR A 71 0.84 1.89 -16.89
N THR A 72 0.97 1.62 -18.18
CA THR A 72 1.68 0.43 -18.67
C THR A 72 3.15 0.45 -18.26
N LEU A 73 3.82 1.61 -18.41
CA LEU A 73 5.23 1.77 -18.03
C LEU A 73 5.43 1.56 -16.52
N ILE A 74 4.56 2.11 -15.70
CA ILE A 74 4.64 1.96 -14.23
C ILE A 74 4.42 0.49 -13.85
N ARG A 75 3.44 -0.16 -14.46
CA ARG A 75 3.16 -1.57 -14.22
C ARG A 75 4.35 -2.46 -14.59
N GLU A 76 4.97 -2.20 -15.74
CA GLU A 76 6.15 -2.95 -16.19
C GLU A 76 7.33 -2.76 -15.24
N ALA A 77 7.59 -1.53 -14.81
CA ALA A 77 8.66 -1.25 -13.85
C ALA A 77 8.41 -1.92 -12.50
N PHE A 78 7.16 -1.91 -12.05
CA PHE A 78 6.74 -2.58 -10.81
C PHE A 78 6.97 -4.09 -10.90
N ASN A 79 6.53 -4.73 -11.98
CA ASN A 79 6.70 -6.16 -12.19
C ASN A 79 8.16 -6.57 -12.37
N ALA A 80 8.98 -5.72 -12.99
CA ALA A 80 10.41 -5.98 -13.23
C ALA A 80 11.29 -5.72 -12.00
N GLN A 81 10.72 -5.33 -10.87
CA GLN A 81 11.44 -5.06 -9.62
C GLN A 81 12.49 -3.94 -9.78
N ARG A 82 12.23 -2.94 -10.63
CA ARG A 82 13.17 -1.84 -10.91
C ARG A 82 13.01 -0.62 -10.02
N LEU A 83 12.00 -0.64 -9.15
CA LEU A 83 11.68 0.49 -8.27
C LEU A 83 12.30 0.28 -6.89
N ASP A 84 12.76 1.37 -6.27
CA ASP A 84 13.17 1.31 -4.86
C ASP A 84 11.94 1.21 -3.93
N ALA A 85 12.17 1.11 -2.63
CA ALA A 85 11.09 0.89 -1.67
C ALA A 85 10.04 2.01 -1.68
N VAL A 86 10.46 3.27 -1.78
CA VAL A 86 9.56 4.43 -1.82
C VAL A 86 8.81 4.48 -3.13
N GLU A 87 9.52 4.34 -4.25
CA GLU A 87 8.92 4.32 -5.58
C GLU A 87 7.93 3.16 -5.71
N ARG A 88 8.27 1.99 -5.17
CA ARG A 88 7.41 0.83 -5.18
C ARG A 88 6.15 1.05 -4.36
N ALA A 89 6.25 1.67 -3.19
CA ALA A 89 5.09 2.04 -2.37
C ALA A 89 4.16 3.00 -3.11
N ALA A 90 4.72 4.03 -3.74
CA ALA A 90 3.95 4.99 -4.52
C ALA A 90 3.30 4.35 -5.75
N ALA A 91 4.04 3.49 -6.45
CA ALA A 91 3.51 2.74 -7.60
C ALA A 91 2.38 1.79 -7.19
N PHE A 92 2.50 1.16 -6.03
CA PHE A 92 1.45 0.29 -5.50
C PHE A 92 0.14 1.07 -5.28
N LEU A 93 0.22 2.26 -4.69
CA LEU A 93 -0.95 3.13 -4.53
C LEU A 93 -1.55 3.51 -5.88
N TYR A 94 -0.73 3.91 -6.84
CA TYR A 94 -1.15 4.29 -8.18
C TYR A 94 -1.84 3.12 -8.89
N LEU A 95 -1.21 1.95 -8.90
CA LEU A 95 -1.73 0.76 -9.57
C LEU A 95 -3.02 0.26 -8.90
N ASN A 96 -3.07 0.28 -7.59
CA ASN A 96 -4.27 -0.10 -6.85
C ASN A 96 -5.47 0.78 -7.19
N ARG A 97 -5.24 2.08 -7.39
CA ARG A 97 -6.29 3.03 -7.77
C ARG A 97 -6.84 2.75 -9.16
N HIS A 98 -6.01 2.28 -10.08
CA HIS A 98 -6.34 2.10 -11.50
C HIS A 98 -6.66 0.67 -11.90
N CYS A 99 -6.47 -0.33 -11.03
CA CYS A 99 -6.76 -1.71 -11.37
C CYS A 99 -8.24 -2.05 -11.16
N PHE A 100 -8.65 -3.20 -11.68
CA PHE A 100 -10.04 -3.65 -11.62
C PHE A 100 -10.50 -3.82 -10.16
N ASN A 101 -11.60 -3.16 -9.80
CA ASN A 101 -12.19 -3.15 -8.45
C ASN A 101 -11.22 -2.70 -7.35
N GLY A 102 -10.17 -1.95 -7.70
CA GLY A 102 -9.20 -1.47 -6.71
C GLY A 102 -8.39 -2.58 -6.04
N LEU A 103 -8.29 -3.74 -6.66
CA LEU A 103 -7.57 -4.89 -6.12
C LEU A 103 -6.40 -5.25 -7.03
N ILE A 104 -5.19 -5.20 -6.50
CA ILE A 104 -4.00 -5.71 -7.19
C ILE A 104 -4.00 -7.23 -7.08
N ARG A 105 -3.99 -7.89 -8.22
CA ARG A 105 -3.96 -9.35 -8.33
C ARG A 105 -2.70 -9.77 -9.06
N TYR A 106 -2.05 -10.81 -8.56
CA TYR A 106 -0.82 -11.34 -9.13
C TYR A 106 -1.10 -12.68 -9.81
N ASN A 107 -0.36 -12.96 -10.90
CA ASN A 107 -0.40 -14.27 -11.51
C ASN A 107 0.48 -15.26 -10.70
N LEU A 108 0.58 -16.51 -11.14
CA LEU A 108 1.34 -17.55 -10.44
C LEU A 108 2.84 -17.24 -10.40
N ASP A 109 3.34 -16.42 -11.32
CA ASP A 109 4.76 -16.01 -11.38
C ASP A 109 5.03 -14.76 -10.53
N GLY A 110 4.01 -14.23 -9.83
CA GLY A 110 4.14 -13.05 -8.98
C GLY A 110 4.07 -11.72 -9.72
N PHE A 111 3.62 -11.69 -10.97
CA PHE A 111 3.44 -10.46 -11.75
C PHE A 111 2.00 -9.95 -11.69
N PHE A 112 1.90 -8.64 -11.52
CA PHE A 112 0.63 -7.92 -11.58
C PHE A 112 0.16 -7.67 -13.02
#